data_cf44f6b287795908adf76ca310ac6eb2
#
_entry.id   cf44f6b287795908adf76ca310ac6eb2
#
_cell.length_a   1.000
_cell.length_b   1.000
_cell.length_c   1.000
_cell.angle_alpha   90.00
_cell.angle_beta   90.00
_cell.angle_gamma   90.00
#
_symmetry.space_group_name_H-M   'P 1'
#
loop_
_entity.id
_entity.type
_entity.pdbx_description
1 polymer ?
#
loop_
_entity_poly.entity_id
_entity_poly.type
_entity_poly.pdbx_seq_one_letter_code
_entity_poly.pdbx_strand_id
1 'polypeptide(L)'
;TMDLAQRLDRLGTETAFAVAQAAAAWSAKGNKVYPFHLGDINIPTAPHIVEAMNAAIADGKTGYCPGPGIPALREALAEDIGAHRGMSISPEEVVVTTGGKPVITKFLQTVMDPGQEVLYPNPGFPIYESQIEYLGGTAVPYSYSPTADGFAIDVERLESLITPNTTAIIYNDLQNPISAE
;
A
#
# COMPACT_ATOMS: atom_id res chain seq x y z
N THR A 1 -9.93 -32.28 10.22
CA THR A 1 -9.76 -30.82 10.13
C THR A 1 -8.35 -30.54 9.68
N MET A 2 -8.19 -29.66 8.72
CA MET A 2 -6.87 -29.22 8.28
C MET A 2 -6.37 -28.16 9.26
N ASP A 3 -5.15 -28.31 9.77
CA ASP A 3 -4.54 -27.29 10.62
C ASP A 3 -3.99 -26.17 9.76
N LEU A 4 -4.34 -24.93 10.10
CA LEU A 4 -3.83 -23.74 9.44
C LEU A 4 -2.43 -23.36 9.96
N ALA A 5 -1.67 -22.65 9.15
CA ALA A 5 -0.36 -22.15 9.57
C ALA A 5 -0.51 -21.11 10.70
N GLN A 6 0.28 -21.24 11.77
CA GLN A 6 0.24 -20.36 12.96
C GLN A 6 0.44 -18.86 12.62
N ARG A 7 1.15 -18.56 11.53
CA ARG A 7 1.32 -17.16 11.09
C ARG A 7 0.01 -16.46 10.74
N LEU A 8 -1.06 -17.22 10.44
CA LEU A 8 -2.38 -16.63 10.18
C LEU A 8 -3.00 -16.00 11.42
N ASP A 9 -2.60 -16.42 12.61
CA ASP A 9 -3.06 -15.84 13.88
C ASP A 9 -2.52 -14.40 14.09
N ARG A 10 -1.47 -14.03 13.35
CA ARG A 10 -0.86 -12.69 13.34
C ARG A 10 -1.34 -11.81 12.18
N LEU A 11 -2.18 -12.34 11.31
CA LEU A 11 -2.69 -11.57 10.18
C LEU A 11 -3.78 -10.61 10.66
N GLY A 12 -3.49 -9.32 10.64
CA GLY A 12 -4.46 -8.26 10.91
C GLY A 12 -5.50 -8.15 9.79
N THR A 13 -6.66 -7.59 10.11
CA THR A 13 -7.72 -7.31 9.15
C THR A 13 -7.80 -5.82 8.85
N GLU A 14 -8.19 -5.48 7.63
CA GLU A 14 -8.56 -4.10 7.29
C GLU A 14 -9.88 -3.74 7.99
N THR A 15 -9.79 -3.06 9.11
CA THR A 15 -10.95 -2.66 9.93
C THR A 15 -11.95 -1.80 9.17
N ALA A 16 -11.52 -1.08 8.13
CA ALA A 16 -12.39 -0.28 7.27
C ALA A 16 -13.51 -1.10 6.61
N PHE A 17 -13.24 -2.33 6.20
CA PHE A 17 -14.26 -3.23 5.63
C PHE A 17 -15.24 -3.75 6.68
N ALA A 18 -14.79 -4.02 7.90
CA ALA A 18 -15.67 -4.39 9.01
C ALA A 18 -16.59 -3.22 9.38
N VAL A 19 -16.05 -1.99 9.41
CA VAL A 19 -16.83 -0.76 9.62
C VAL A 19 -17.82 -0.54 8.47
N ALA A 20 -17.43 -0.81 7.22
CA ALA A 20 -18.34 -0.71 6.08
C ALA A 20 -19.55 -1.65 6.21
N GLN A 21 -19.34 -2.89 6.65
CA GLN A 21 -20.43 -3.84 6.92
C GLN A 21 -21.36 -3.34 8.04
N ALA A 22 -20.80 -2.83 9.14
CA ALA A 22 -21.57 -2.26 10.24
C ALA A 22 -22.37 -1.03 9.80
N ALA A 23 -21.76 -0.16 8.99
CA ALA A 23 -22.40 1.02 8.41
C ALA A 23 -23.55 0.65 7.48
N ALA A 24 -23.37 -0.37 6.62
CA ALA A 24 -24.42 -0.89 5.76
C ALA A 24 -25.60 -1.47 6.57
N ALA A 25 -25.32 -2.26 7.61
CA ALA A 25 -26.34 -2.80 8.50
C ALA A 25 -27.08 -1.69 9.28
N TRP A 26 -26.40 -0.60 9.63
CA TRP A 26 -27.01 0.57 10.27
C TRP A 26 -27.90 1.34 9.30
N SER A 27 -27.45 1.55 8.07
CA SER A 27 -28.21 2.18 7.00
C SER A 27 -29.48 1.38 6.63
N ALA A 28 -29.38 0.06 6.61
CA ALA A 28 -30.55 -0.82 6.31
C ALA A 28 -31.68 -0.70 7.36
N LYS A 29 -31.40 -0.16 8.56
CA LYS A 29 -32.40 0.15 9.59
C LYS A 29 -33.01 1.57 9.41
N GLY A 30 -32.74 2.26 8.30
CA GLY A 30 -33.23 3.62 8.02
C GLY A 30 -32.39 4.74 8.65
N ASN A 31 -31.23 4.43 9.21
CA ASN A 31 -30.37 5.45 9.84
C ASN A 31 -29.43 6.09 8.82
N LYS A 32 -29.10 7.36 9.03
CA LYS A 32 -28.14 8.08 8.19
C LYS A 32 -26.71 7.64 8.51
N VAL A 33 -25.93 7.37 7.47
CA VAL A 33 -24.49 7.08 7.54
C VAL A 33 -23.71 8.17 6.83
N TYR A 34 -22.60 8.57 7.42
CA TYR A 34 -21.59 9.44 6.81
C TYR A 34 -20.35 8.58 6.52
N PRO A 35 -20.06 8.25 5.25
CA PRO A 35 -19.11 7.18 4.88
C PRO A 35 -17.65 7.67 4.87
N PHE A 36 -17.11 8.07 6.01
CA PHE A 36 -15.71 8.47 6.17
C PHE A 36 -14.76 7.32 6.49
N HIS A 37 -15.24 6.09 6.54
CA HIS A 37 -14.48 4.90 6.93
C HIS A 37 -13.68 4.27 5.79
N LEU A 38 -13.97 4.60 4.54
CA LEU A 38 -13.30 4.09 3.36
C LEU A 38 -13.09 5.23 2.36
N GLY A 39 -11.83 5.43 1.95
CA GLY A 39 -11.50 6.32 0.83
C GLY A 39 -11.70 5.59 -0.49
N ASP A 40 -12.67 6.03 -1.26
CA ASP A 40 -12.92 5.52 -2.61
C ASP A 40 -13.18 6.69 -3.55
N ILE A 41 -12.49 6.67 -4.70
CA ILE A 41 -12.62 7.73 -5.69
C ILE A 41 -13.84 7.40 -6.56
N ASN A 42 -14.85 8.28 -6.52
CA ASN A 42 -16.05 8.18 -7.34
C ASN A 42 -15.94 8.91 -8.70
N ILE A 43 -14.72 9.22 -9.13
CA ILE A 43 -14.45 9.78 -10.45
C ILE A 43 -14.35 8.62 -11.44
N PRO A 44 -15.13 8.62 -12.53
CA PRO A 44 -15.04 7.58 -13.55
C PRO A 44 -13.63 7.50 -14.17
N THR A 45 -13.23 6.28 -14.53
CA THR A 45 -12.01 6.09 -15.31
C THR A 45 -12.08 6.91 -16.61
N ALA A 46 -11.01 7.63 -16.92
CA ALA A 46 -10.98 8.51 -18.09
C ALA A 46 -11.27 7.73 -19.39
N PRO A 47 -12.09 8.27 -20.30
CA PRO A 47 -12.55 7.56 -21.50
C PRO A 47 -11.42 6.96 -22.34
N HIS A 48 -10.32 7.69 -22.56
CA HIS A 48 -9.19 7.19 -23.33
C HIS A 48 -8.51 5.96 -22.73
N ILE A 49 -8.55 5.80 -21.40
CA ILE A 49 -8.01 4.60 -20.71
C ILE A 49 -8.94 3.40 -20.98
N VAL A 50 -10.27 3.63 -20.89
CA VAL A 50 -11.29 2.60 -21.17
C VAL A 50 -11.21 2.15 -22.64
N GLU A 51 -11.08 3.10 -23.56
CA GLU A 51 -10.93 2.84 -24.99
C GLU A 51 -9.67 2.04 -25.30
N ALA A 52 -8.53 2.41 -24.72
CA ALA A 52 -7.27 1.69 -24.90
C ALA A 52 -7.34 0.25 -24.38
N MET A 53 -7.99 0.04 -23.22
CA MET A 53 -8.21 -1.29 -22.68
C MET A 53 -9.10 -2.13 -23.60
N ASN A 54 -10.21 -1.59 -24.07
CA ASN A 54 -11.12 -2.29 -24.98
C ASN A 54 -10.44 -2.64 -26.30
N ALA A 55 -9.63 -1.73 -26.86
CA ALA A 55 -8.86 -1.98 -28.06
C ALA A 55 -7.84 -3.12 -27.85
N ALA A 56 -7.14 -3.13 -26.74
CA ALA A 56 -6.18 -4.18 -26.41
C ALA A 56 -6.84 -5.56 -26.29
N ILE A 57 -8.06 -5.63 -25.72
CA ILE A 57 -8.83 -6.87 -25.64
C ILE A 57 -9.28 -7.30 -27.04
N ALA A 58 -9.79 -6.39 -27.86
CA ALA A 58 -10.20 -6.67 -29.24
C ALA A 58 -9.03 -7.14 -30.11
N ASP A 59 -7.82 -6.62 -29.87
CA ASP A 59 -6.59 -7.05 -30.52
C ASP A 59 -6.06 -8.41 -29.99
N GLY A 60 -6.78 -9.08 -29.09
CA GLY A 60 -6.40 -10.39 -28.57
C GLY A 60 -5.24 -10.35 -27.55
N LYS A 61 -4.93 -9.20 -26.95
CA LYS A 61 -3.88 -9.05 -25.90
C LYS A 61 -4.36 -9.57 -24.54
N THR A 62 -4.80 -10.84 -24.52
CA THR A 62 -5.39 -11.50 -23.35
C THR A 62 -4.60 -12.70 -22.86
N GLY A 63 -3.42 -12.96 -23.46
CA GLY A 63 -2.54 -14.06 -23.12
C GLY A 63 -1.58 -13.76 -21.96
N TYR A 64 -0.62 -14.63 -21.78
CA TYR A 64 0.46 -14.44 -20.81
C TYR A 64 1.30 -13.20 -21.13
N CYS A 65 1.77 -12.52 -20.10
CA CYS A 65 2.77 -11.46 -20.20
C CYS A 65 4.05 -11.85 -19.42
N PRO A 66 5.18 -11.18 -19.68
CA PRO A 66 6.39 -11.37 -18.87
C PRO A 66 6.13 -11.10 -17.38
N GLY A 67 6.80 -11.86 -16.49
CA GLY A 67 6.62 -11.77 -15.03
C GLY A 67 6.71 -10.36 -14.46
N PRO A 68 7.67 -9.51 -14.86
CA PRO A 68 7.75 -8.13 -14.38
C PRO A 68 6.78 -7.15 -15.07
N GLY A 69 6.01 -7.58 -16.05
CA GLY A 69 5.10 -6.75 -16.85
C GLY A 69 5.55 -6.58 -18.29
N ILE A 70 4.68 -6.10 -19.16
CA ILE A 70 4.99 -5.88 -20.57
C ILE A 70 6.02 -4.76 -20.74
N PRO A 71 7.00 -4.89 -21.66
CA PRO A 71 8.09 -3.92 -21.83
C PRO A 71 7.59 -2.48 -21.99
N ALA A 72 6.63 -2.24 -22.88
CA ALA A 72 6.10 -0.91 -23.13
C ALA A 72 5.52 -0.22 -21.90
N LEU A 73 4.89 -0.95 -20.98
CA LEU A 73 4.40 -0.38 -19.71
C LEU A 73 5.54 -0.07 -18.75
N ARG A 74 6.54 -0.94 -18.67
CA ARG A 74 7.72 -0.74 -17.82
C ARG A 74 8.53 0.46 -18.28
N GLU A 75 8.70 0.64 -19.58
CA GLU A 75 9.34 1.82 -20.20
C GLU A 75 8.59 3.11 -19.87
N ALA A 76 7.28 3.13 -20.09
CA ALA A 76 6.45 4.29 -19.79
C ALA A 76 6.47 4.65 -18.28
N LEU A 77 6.43 3.66 -17.39
CA LEU A 77 6.51 3.88 -15.95
C LEU A 77 7.89 4.39 -15.52
N ALA A 78 8.96 3.85 -16.10
CA ALA A 78 10.33 4.30 -15.81
C ALA A 78 10.53 5.76 -16.22
N GLU A 79 10.03 6.15 -17.39
CA GLU A 79 10.07 7.52 -17.90
C GLU A 79 9.25 8.47 -17.00
N ASP A 80 8.00 8.13 -16.72
CA ASP A 80 7.07 8.98 -15.95
C ASP A 80 7.55 9.17 -14.50
N ILE A 81 7.89 8.09 -13.80
CA ILE A 81 8.38 8.16 -12.42
C ILE A 81 9.73 8.87 -12.37
N GLY A 82 10.62 8.58 -13.32
CA GLY A 82 11.92 9.22 -13.42
C GLY A 82 11.80 10.73 -13.60
N ALA A 83 10.90 11.19 -14.49
CA ALA A 83 10.63 12.61 -14.71
C ALA A 83 10.09 13.30 -13.44
N HIS A 84 9.12 12.66 -12.73
CA HIS A 84 8.56 13.22 -11.50
C HIS A 84 9.55 13.25 -10.33
N ARG A 85 10.49 12.31 -10.27
CA ARG A 85 11.49 12.20 -9.19
C ARG A 85 12.82 12.89 -9.52
N GLY A 86 12.99 13.41 -10.72
CA GLY A 86 14.25 14.03 -11.18
C GLY A 86 15.42 13.05 -11.23
N MET A 87 15.16 11.78 -11.53
CA MET A 87 16.15 10.71 -11.58
C MET A 87 15.97 9.82 -12.82
N SER A 88 17.04 9.11 -13.20
CA SER A 88 16.95 8.09 -14.26
C SER A 88 16.58 6.77 -13.66
N ILE A 89 15.53 6.14 -14.20
CA ILE A 89 15.07 4.80 -13.82
C ILE A 89 15.15 3.92 -15.05
N SER A 90 15.78 2.76 -14.93
CA SER A 90 15.77 1.75 -15.98
C SER A 90 14.43 0.99 -15.99
N PRO A 91 13.86 0.67 -17.16
CA PRO A 91 12.72 -0.25 -17.24
C PRO A 91 12.96 -1.59 -16.52
N GLU A 92 14.21 -2.01 -16.37
CA GLU A 92 14.58 -3.23 -15.65
C GLU A 92 14.37 -3.13 -14.12
N GLU A 93 14.32 -1.91 -13.59
CA GLU A 93 14.02 -1.63 -12.18
C GLU A 93 12.51 -1.54 -11.88
N VAL A 94 11.67 -1.70 -12.91
CA VAL A 94 10.20 -1.61 -12.79
C VAL A 94 9.57 -2.98 -12.82
N VAL A 95 8.76 -3.28 -11.80
CA VAL A 95 7.91 -4.47 -11.73
C VAL A 95 6.45 -4.06 -11.55
N VAL A 96 5.59 -4.56 -12.44
CA VAL A 96 4.14 -4.30 -12.40
C VAL A 96 3.44 -5.41 -11.62
N THR A 97 2.58 -5.04 -10.68
CA THR A 97 1.80 -5.97 -9.88
C THR A 97 0.30 -5.67 -9.93
N THR A 98 -0.52 -6.60 -9.45
CA THR A 98 -1.98 -6.44 -9.35
C THR A 98 -2.34 -5.60 -8.12
N GLY A 99 -2.05 -4.31 -8.17
CA GLY A 99 -2.26 -3.34 -7.08
C GLY A 99 -1.04 -3.21 -6.15
N GLY A 100 -1.13 -2.28 -5.18
CA GLY A 100 -0.01 -1.94 -4.29
C GLY A 100 0.23 -2.93 -3.15
N LYS A 101 -0.78 -3.67 -2.69
CA LYS A 101 -0.63 -4.62 -1.58
C LYS A 101 0.42 -5.72 -1.85
N PRO A 102 0.44 -6.35 -3.02
CA PRO A 102 1.49 -7.31 -3.36
C PRO A 102 2.90 -6.71 -3.37
N VAL A 103 3.04 -5.42 -3.71
CA VAL A 103 4.34 -4.72 -3.67
C VAL A 103 4.86 -4.70 -2.24
N ILE A 104 4.05 -4.24 -1.29
CA ILE A 104 4.41 -4.15 0.14
C ILE A 104 4.82 -5.53 0.67
N THR A 105 3.98 -6.55 0.44
CA THR A 105 4.25 -7.91 0.91
C THR A 105 5.54 -8.48 0.33
N LYS A 106 5.72 -8.35 -0.99
CA LYS A 106 6.91 -8.89 -1.66
C LYS A 106 8.18 -8.15 -1.27
N PHE A 107 8.12 -6.83 -1.11
CA PHE A 107 9.25 -6.05 -0.62
C PHE A 107 9.67 -6.52 0.78
N LEU A 108 8.73 -6.60 1.72
CA LEU A 108 9.01 -7.09 3.07
C LEU A 108 9.57 -8.52 3.08
N GLN A 109 9.03 -9.41 2.25
CA GLN A 109 9.58 -10.77 2.07
C GLN A 109 11.03 -10.80 1.54
N THR A 110 11.45 -9.74 0.85
CA THR A 110 12.79 -9.65 0.26
C THR A 110 13.82 -9.09 1.23
N VAL A 111 13.40 -8.15 2.11
CA VAL A 111 14.34 -7.38 2.94
C VAL A 111 14.28 -7.69 4.43
N MET A 112 13.30 -8.49 4.89
CA MET A 112 13.05 -8.72 6.31
C MET A 112 13.06 -10.21 6.63
N ASP A 113 13.88 -10.61 7.61
CA ASP A 113 13.82 -11.91 8.25
C ASP A 113 12.92 -11.88 9.51
N PRO A 114 12.38 -13.04 9.95
CA PRO A 114 11.64 -13.12 11.21
C PRO A 114 12.45 -12.60 12.40
N GLY A 115 11.82 -11.78 13.24
CA GLY A 115 12.47 -11.15 14.42
C GLY A 115 13.09 -9.78 14.14
N GLN A 116 13.21 -9.38 12.88
CA GLN A 116 13.64 -8.02 12.52
C GLN A 116 12.52 -7.00 12.67
N GLU A 117 12.89 -5.72 12.73
CA GLU A 117 12.01 -4.60 12.95
C GLU A 117 11.81 -3.79 11.67
N VAL A 118 10.57 -3.35 11.46
CA VAL A 118 10.24 -2.40 10.38
C VAL A 118 9.44 -1.24 10.97
N LEU A 119 9.93 -0.02 10.77
CA LEU A 119 9.23 1.19 11.17
C LEU A 119 8.14 1.51 10.15
N TYR A 120 6.94 1.86 10.63
CA TYR A 120 5.79 2.18 9.78
C TYR A 120 4.99 3.35 10.34
N PRO A 121 4.28 4.15 9.48
CA PRO A 121 3.50 5.29 9.94
C PRO A 121 2.21 4.84 10.63
N ASN A 122 1.89 5.44 11.79
CA ASN A 122 0.63 5.26 12.51
C ASN A 122 0.08 6.63 12.99
N PRO A 123 -1.08 7.12 12.49
CA PRO A 123 -1.98 6.40 11.58
C PRO A 123 -1.36 6.09 10.22
N GLY A 124 -1.77 4.97 9.60
CA GLY A 124 -1.20 4.52 8.35
C GLY A 124 -2.08 3.46 7.66
N PHE A 125 -1.61 2.97 6.54
CA PHE A 125 -2.31 1.91 5.82
C PHE A 125 -2.18 0.59 6.61
N PRO A 126 -3.30 -0.05 7.02
CA PRO A 126 -3.27 -1.20 7.94
C PRO A 126 -2.47 -2.41 7.45
N ILE A 127 -2.21 -2.49 6.15
CA ILE A 127 -1.42 -3.55 5.55
C ILE A 127 0.03 -3.56 6.03
N TYR A 128 0.60 -2.41 6.42
CA TYR A 128 2.00 -2.35 6.87
C TYR A 128 2.22 -3.23 8.10
N GLU A 129 1.55 -2.94 9.20
CA GLU A 129 1.62 -3.70 10.45
C GLU A 129 1.27 -5.17 10.22
N SER A 130 0.12 -5.41 9.57
CA SER A 130 -0.36 -6.77 9.30
C SER A 130 0.64 -7.63 8.54
N GLN A 131 1.33 -7.10 7.53
CA GLN A 131 2.29 -7.88 6.76
C GLN A 131 3.62 -8.07 7.48
N ILE A 132 4.08 -7.07 8.23
CA ILE A 132 5.28 -7.19 9.06
C ILE A 132 5.09 -8.33 10.08
N GLU A 133 3.99 -8.31 10.82
CA GLU A 133 3.71 -9.31 11.85
C GLU A 133 3.43 -10.70 11.24
N TYR A 134 2.68 -10.76 10.14
CA TYR A 134 2.43 -12.02 9.42
C TYR A 134 3.72 -12.71 8.99
N LEU A 135 4.71 -11.95 8.54
CA LEU A 135 6.02 -12.44 8.14
C LEU A 135 6.95 -12.73 9.32
N GLY A 136 6.52 -12.48 10.56
CA GLY A 136 7.26 -12.76 11.79
C GLY A 136 8.20 -11.64 12.22
N GLY A 137 8.10 -10.46 11.62
CA GLY A 137 8.80 -9.25 12.07
C GLY A 137 8.10 -8.55 13.21
N THR A 138 8.72 -7.51 13.74
CA THR A 138 8.18 -6.60 14.74
C THR A 138 7.82 -5.27 14.08
N ALA A 139 6.54 -4.92 14.10
CA ALA A 139 6.04 -3.66 13.58
C ALA A 139 6.29 -2.54 14.61
N VAL A 140 7.10 -1.54 14.24
CA VAL A 140 7.46 -0.40 15.11
C VAL A 140 6.78 0.86 14.60
N PRO A 141 5.72 1.36 15.27
CA PRO A 141 4.99 2.52 14.79
C PRO A 141 5.74 3.83 15.05
N TYR A 142 5.78 4.72 14.06
CA TYR A 142 6.10 6.12 14.26
C TYR A 142 4.88 7.00 13.95
N SER A 143 4.80 8.18 14.57
CA SER A 143 3.62 9.05 14.48
C SER A 143 3.96 10.39 13.87
N TYR A 144 2.95 10.98 13.25
CA TYR A 144 2.97 12.37 12.82
C TYR A 144 2.41 13.27 13.93
N SER A 145 3.04 14.42 14.11
CA SER A 145 2.58 15.46 15.06
C SER A 145 1.83 16.55 14.31
N PRO A 146 0.69 17.03 14.81
CA PRO A 146 -0.01 18.16 14.21
C PRO A 146 0.82 19.44 14.32
N THR A 147 0.82 20.23 13.24
CA THR A 147 1.47 21.53 13.14
C THR A 147 0.44 22.59 12.71
N ALA A 148 0.86 23.84 12.62
CA ALA A 148 -0.02 24.92 12.13
C ALA A 148 -0.44 24.70 10.66
N ASP A 149 0.43 24.05 9.86
CA ASP A 149 0.26 23.89 8.41
C ASP A 149 -0.12 22.44 8.02
N GLY A 150 -0.35 21.55 9.01
CA GLY A 150 -0.72 20.16 8.74
C GLY A 150 -0.09 19.19 9.73
N PHE A 151 0.65 18.20 9.23
CA PHE A 151 1.30 17.16 10.03
C PHE A 151 2.77 17.05 9.64
N ALA A 152 3.64 16.81 10.62
CA ALA A 152 5.06 16.59 10.40
C ALA A 152 5.58 15.38 11.18
N ILE A 153 6.66 14.78 10.69
CA ILE A 153 7.39 13.74 11.40
C ILE A 153 8.37 14.40 12.36
N ASP A 154 8.37 13.95 13.61
CA ASP A 154 9.44 14.24 14.56
C ASP A 154 10.63 13.33 14.23
N VAL A 155 11.62 13.91 13.55
CA VAL A 155 12.79 13.17 13.05
C VAL A 155 13.64 12.63 14.20
N GLU A 156 13.84 13.40 15.28
CA GLU A 156 14.63 12.95 16.45
C GLU A 156 13.95 11.74 17.11
N ARG A 157 12.64 11.80 17.23
CA ARG A 157 11.85 10.67 17.75
C ARG A 157 11.92 9.47 16.81
N LEU A 158 11.81 9.67 15.49
CA LEU A 158 11.94 8.60 14.51
C LEU A 158 13.30 7.93 14.59
N GLU A 159 14.39 8.71 14.65
CA GLU A 159 15.74 8.20 14.82
C GLU A 159 15.90 7.37 16.10
N SER A 160 15.26 7.79 17.20
CA SER A 160 15.31 7.07 18.48
C SER A 160 14.64 5.69 18.46
N LEU A 161 13.80 5.42 17.45
CA LEU A 161 13.15 4.11 17.25
C LEU A 161 14.03 3.11 16.48
N ILE A 162 15.10 3.59 15.84
CA ILE A 162 15.99 2.74 15.05
C ILE A 162 16.90 1.95 15.98
N THR A 163 16.91 0.63 15.82
CA THR A 163 17.76 -0.31 16.56
C THR A 163 18.64 -1.09 15.60
N PRO A 164 19.61 -1.86 16.09
CA PRO A 164 20.38 -2.78 15.25
C PRO A 164 19.55 -3.86 14.54
N ASN A 165 18.30 -4.08 14.97
CA ASN A 165 17.37 -5.03 14.35
C ASN A 165 16.49 -4.38 13.30
N THR A 166 16.50 -3.06 13.16
CA THR A 166 15.71 -2.32 12.17
C THR A 166 16.26 -2.59 10.78
N THR A 167 15.45 -3.16 9.92
CA THR A 167 15.81 -3.48 8.53
C THR A 167 15.22 -2.52 7.50
N ALA A 168 14.09 -1.89 7.80
CA ALA A 168 13.43 -0.97 6.88
C ALA A 168 12.57 0.07 7.60
N ILE A 169 12.34 1.19 6.90
CA ILE A 169 11.36 2.22 7.28
C ILE A 169 10.41 2.36 6.09
N ILE A 170 9.11 2.28 6.37
CA ILE A 170 8.07 2.56 5.39
C ILE A 170 7.72 4.04 5.48
N TYR A 171 7.99 4.79 4.42
CA TYR A 171 7.59 6.17 4.26
C TYR A 171 6.53 6.26 3.16
N ASN A 172 5.42 6.92 3.45
CA ASN A 172 4.31 7.09 2.51
C ASN A 172 4.02 8.57 2.27
N ASP A 173 4.29 9.01 1.06
CA ASP A 173 4.13 10.38 0.60
C ASP A 173 3.26 10.39 -0.70
N LEU A 174 2.15 11.10 -0.75
CA LEU A 174 1.37 11.70 0.34
C LEU A 174 0.84 10.63 1.31
N GLN A 175 0.95 10.89 2.61
CA GLN A 175 0.66 9.90 3.63
C GLN A 175 -0.84 9.54 3.68
N ASN A 176 -1.16 8.26 3.56
CA ASN A 176 -2.51 7.73 3.76
C ASN A 176 -2.70 7.38 5.26
N PRO A 177 -3.69 7.96 6.00
CA PRO A 177 -4.82 8.73 5.46
C PRO A 177 -4.75 10.25 5.70
N ILE A 178 -3.68 10.81 6.27
CA ILE A 178 -3.65 12.20 6.75
C ILE A 178 -3.12 13.21 5.73
N SER A 179 -2.72 12.76 4.54
CA SER A 179 -2.16 13.58 3.45
C SER A 179 -0.97 14.45 3.87
N ALA A 180 -0.14 13.97 4.81
CA ALA A 180 1.10 14.64 5.18
C ALA A 180 2.18 14.43 4.10
N GLU A 181 3.01 15.47 3.88
CA GLU A 181 4.21 15.48 3.04
C GLU A 181 5.48 15.41 3.86
#